data_de854f6786bef68135694299f8d292c8
#
_entry.id   de854f6786bef68135694299f8d292c8
#
_cell.length_a   1.000
_cell.length_b   1.000
_cell.length_c   1.000
_cell.angle_alpha   90.00
_cell.angle_beta   90.00
_cell.angle_gamma   90.00
#
_symmetry.space_group_name_H-M   'P 1'
#
loop_
_entity.id
_entity.type
_entity.pdbx_description
1 polymer ?
#
loop_
_entity_poly.entity_id
_entity_poly.type
_entity_poly.pdbx_seq_one_letter_code
_entity_poly.pdbx_strand_id
1 'polypeptide(L)'
;MLDRMTTGGTAQRLMLPLLFVLIYGSGFVGAKLGLLYSEPFTFLLWRFMLAGGLLLVAAYLLDAAMPSNVGWLILSGLLMQGVFSAGLFYAVYLGMKPAVSALIIALQPLLVTVLAGFYLSEKVTTQRWLGLLLGVLGVVLVVIDGLTTEGNNWINISCAVIALLGLSLGQLVQKKHCSDMNLISGGAVQVLSTIPPLLLLSWLFESGELIWHLELAISMLWMAVGVSIGALSLLYIMLQQNSASQVASVFYGIPVAAALVAWPLFDQIPTAVDWFGFSIVVLGVWVANSTFSFKARLPLHNS
;
A
#
# COMPACT_ATOMS: atom_id res chain seq x y z
N MET A 1 -3.76 -6.48 25.86
CA MET A 1 -2.98 -5.33 25.37
C MET A 1 -3.68 -4.58 24.23
N LEU A 2 -4.46 -5.24 23.39
CA LEU A 2 -5.24 -4.65 22.27
C LEU A 2 -6.42 -3.77 22.73
N ASP A 3 -7.04 -4.05 23.90
CA ASP A 3 -8.17 -3.26 24.43
C ASP A 3 -7.83 -1.81 24.83
N ARG A 4 -6.56 -1.49 25.04
CA ARG A 4 -6.13 -0.11 25.33
C ARG A 4 -5.97 0.75 24.07
N MET A 5 -5.98 0.17 22.87
CA MET A 5 -5.84 0.90 21.61
C MET A 5 -7.16 1.50 21.09
N THR A 6 -8.31 1.05 21.61
CA THR A 6 -9.64 1.50 21.16
C THR A 6 -10.09 2.83 21.76
N THR A 7 -9.45 3.31 22.83
CA THR A 7 -9.75 4.59 23.52
C THR A 7 -8.71 5.68 23.27
N GLY A 8 -7.86 5.51 22.25
CA GLY A 8 -6.77 6.45 21.96
C GLY A 8 -7.26 7.83 21.55
N GLY A 9 -6.72 8.86 22.18
CA GLY A 9 -6.99 10.26 21.86
C GLY A 9 -6.61 10.63 20.42
N THR A 10 -6.93 11.85 19.99
CA THR A 10 -6.71 12.38 18.63
C THR A 10 -5.28 12.12 18.11
N ALA A 11 -4.28 12.13 18.98
CA ALA A 11 -2.89 11.84 18.65
C ALA A 11 -2.69 10.39 18.14
N GLN A 12 -3.33 9.40 18.73
CA GLN A 12 -3.21 7.99 18.32
C GLN A 12 -3.89 7.71 16.98
N ARG A 13 -5.00 8.42 16.69
CA ARG A 13 -5.70 8.32 15.41
C ARG A 13 -4.90 8.86 14.23
N LEU A 14 -4.03 9.84 14.46
CA LEU A 14 -3.14 10.40 13.44
C LEU A 14 -1.84 9.59 13.31
N MET A 15 -1.38 8.95 14.39
CA MET A 15 -0.10 8.25 14.42
C MET A 15 -0.10 6.98 13.56
N LEU A 16 -1.20 6.20 13.56
CA LEU A 16 -1.29 4.98 12.75
C LEU A 16 -1.16 5.23 11.24
N PRO A 17 -1.95 6.15 10.62
CA PRO A 17 -1.78 6.50 9.21
C PRO A 17 -0.39 7.06 8.89
N LEU A 18 0.17 7.90 9.75
CA LEU A 18 1.49 8.49 9.54
C LEU A 18 2.59 7.43 9.55
N LEU A 19 2.60 6.53 10.53
CA LEU A 19 3.56 5.42 10.60
C LEU A 19 3.42 4.49 9.40
N PHE A 20 2.18 4.16 9.00
CA PHE A 20 1.94 3.37 7.80
C PHE A 20 2.55 4.03 6.56
N VAL A 21 2.26 5.31 6.33
CA VAL A 21 2.75 6.07 5.17
C VAL A 21 4.27 6.12 5.14
N LEU A 22 4.93 6.38 6.27
CA LEU A 22 6.39 6.44 6.36
C LEU A 22 7.04 5.07 6.09
N ILE A 23 6.56 4.01 6.75
CA ILE A 23 7.13 2.67 6.59
C ILE A 23 6.84 2.13 5.19
N TYR A 24 5.60 2.25 4.71
CA TYR A 24 5.22 1.74 3.39
C TYR A 24 5.90 2.54 2.27
N GLY A 25 5.98 3.88 2.40
CA GLY A 25 6.68 4.76 1.46
C GLY A 25 8.18 4.48 1.38
N SER A 26 8.84 4.19 2.52
CA SER A 26 10.26 3.77 2.53
C SER A 26 10.49 2.44 1.81
N GLY A 27 9.46 1.63 1.64
CA GLY A 27 9.51 0.38 0.87
C GLY A 27 9.91 0.60 -0.60
N PHE A 28 9.59 1.75 -1.21
CA PHE A 28 10.03 2.06 -2.58
C PHE A 28 11.56 2.20 -2.68
N VAL A 29 12.18 2.76 -1.65
CA VAL A 29 13.64 2.84 -1.54
C VAL A 29 14.24 1.44 -1.35
N GLY A 30 13.65 0.65 -0.45
CA GLY A 30 14.04 -0.74 -0.25
C GLY A 30 13.93 -1.57 -1.54
N ALA A 31 12.81 -1.43 -2.28
CA ALA A 31 12.63 -2.10 -3.56
C ALA A 31 13.71 -1.71 -4.58
N LYS A 32 14.01 -0.41 -4.71
CA LYS A 32 15.04 0.09 -5.63
C LYS A 32 16.42 -0.50 -5.29
N LEU A 33 16.80 -0.54 -4.02
CA LEU A 33 18.07 -1.13 -3.58
C LEU A 33 18.11 -2.64 -3.82
N GLY A 34 17.03 -3.35 -3.53
CA GLY A 34 16.96 -4.80 -3.73
C GLY A 34 17.06 -5.23 -5.20
N LEU A 35 16.40 -4.48 -6.10
CA LEU A 35 16.42 -4.75 -7.55
C LEU A 35 17.76 -4.46 -8.24
N LEU A 36 18.73 -3.84 -7.56
CA LEU A 36 20.10 -3.74 -8.07
C LEU A 36 20.85 -5.06 -8.05
N TYR A 37 20.44 -6.01 -7.20
CA TYR A 37 21.15 -7.25 -6.89
C TYR A 37 20.33 -8.51 -7.11
N SER A 38 19.06 -8.39 -7.51
CA SER A 38 18.16 -9.51 -7.72
C SER A 38 17.05 -9.17 -8.71
N GLU A 39 16.58 -10.18 -9.42
CA GLU A 39 15.40 -10.09 -10.27
C GLU A 39 14.12 -9.97 -9.43
N PRO A 40 13.06 -9.33 -9.96
CA PRO A 40 11.88 -8.92 -9.18
C PRO A 40 11.13 -10.07 -8.47
N PHE A 41 10.83 -11.17 -9.16
CA PHE A 41 10.09 -12.27 -8.55
C PHE A 41 10.95 -13.05 -7.56
N THR A 42 12.23 -13.22 -7.86
CA THR A 42 13.22 -13.82 -6.96
C THR A 42 13.36 -12.98 -5.68
N PHE A 43 13.49 -11.65 -5.79
CA PHE A 43 13.51 -10.78 -4.62
C PHE A 43 12.23 -10.88 -3.77
N LEU A 44 11.06 -10.86 -4.42
CA LEU A 44 9.77 -10.97 -3.75
C LEU A 44 9.60 -12.34 -3.08
N LEU A 45 10.04 -13.41 -3.73
CA LEU A 45 10.02 -14.76 -3.17
C LEU A 45 10.78 -14.83 -1.84
N TRP A 46 12.05 -14.40 -1.84
CA TRP A 46 12.87 -14.40 -0.62
C TRP A 46 12.31 -13.47 0.46
N ARG A 47 11.86 -12.29 0.08
CA ARG A 47 11.20 -11.34 0.98
C ARG A 47 9.99 -11.96 1.69
N PHE A 48 9.11 -12.63 0.93
CA PHE A 48 7.89 -13.21 1.50
C PHE A 48 8.16 -14.54 2.22
N MET A 49 9.16 -15.31 1.83
CA MET A 49 9.64 -16.45 2.61
C MET A 49 10.15 -16.00 3.99
N LEU A 50 10.95 -14.95 4.04
CA LEU A 50 11.44 -14.39 5.30
C LEU A 50 10.30 -13.85 6.17
N ALA A 51 9.41 -13.02 5.60
CA ALA A 51 8.29 -12.44 6.33
C ALA A 51 7.31 -13.52 6.82
N GLY A 52 6.96 -14.48 5.96
CA GLY A 52 6.08 -15.60 6.30
C GLY A 52 6.67 -16.51 7.36
N GLY A 53 7.97 -16.83 7.25
CA GLY A 53 8.69 -17.61 8.25
C GLY A 53 8.70 -16.93 9.62
N LEU A 54 8.98 -15.62 9.67
CA LEU A 54 8.94 -14.85 10.92
C LEU A 54 7.53 -14.80 11.53
N LEU A 55 6.48 -14.63 10.70
CA LEU A 55 5.10 -14.64 11.16
C LEU A 55 4.67 -16.03 11.66
N LEU A 56 5.13 -17.13 11.02
CA LEU A 56 4.88 -18.49 11.51
C LEU A 56 5.53 -18.73 12.87
N VAL A 57 6.79 -18.35 13.03
CA VAL A 57 7.50 -18.43 14.31
C VAL A 57 6.78 -17.61 15.37
N ALA A 58 6.39 -16.38 15.04
CA ALA A 58 5.63 -15.54 15.96
C ALA A 58 4.26 -16.14 16.32
N ALA A 59 3.55 -16.72 15.35
CA ALA A 59 2.27 -17.39 15.58
C ALA A 59 2.41 -18.59 16.53
N TYR A 60 3.47 -19.36 16.36
CA TYR A 60 3.78 -20.50 17.24
C TYR A 60 4.14 -20.05 18.66
N LEU A 61 5.05 -19.08 18.79
CA LEU A 61 5.54 -18.61 20.10
C LEU A 61 4.48 -17.86 20.92
N LEU A 62 3.53 -17.21 20.26
CA LEU A 62 2.46 -16.42 20.88
C LEU A 62 1.13 -17.17 20.96
N ASP A 63 1.12 -18.45 20.61
CA ASP A 63 -0.08 -19.31 20.57
C ASP A 63 -1.24 -18.60 19.85
N ALA A 64 -0.94 -18.03 18.67
CA ALA A 64 -1.90 -17.23 17.91
C ALA A 64 -3.01 -18.13 17.36
N ALA A 65 -4.27 -17.76 17.64
CA ALA A 65 -5.44 -18.50 17.17
C ALA A 65 -5.40 -18.69 15.64
N MET A 66 -5.71 -19.90 15.16
CA MET A 66 -5.82 -20.20 13.74
C MET A 66 -6.97 -19.41 13.13
N PRO A 67 -6.77 -18.78 11.96
CA PRO A 67 -7.82 -17.99 11.32
C PRO A 67 -8.92 -18.89 10.75
N SER A 68 -10.18 -18.48 10.91
CA SER A 68 -11.34 -19.24 10.44
C SER A 68 -11.56 -19.16 8.92
N ASN A 69 -11.23 -18.03 8.31
CA ASN A 69 -11.56 -17.73 6.90
C ASN A 69 -10.35 -17.87 5.96
N VAL A 70 -9.65 -19.00 6.00
CA VAL A 70 -8.38 -19.21 5.28
C VAL A 70 -8.49 -18.93 3.79
N GLY A 71 -9.57 -19.32 3.11
CA GLY A 71 -9.74 -19.08 1.67
C GLY A 71 -9.79 -17.59 1.31
N TRP A 72 -10.47 -16.77 2.12
CA TRP A 72 -10.51 -15.32 1.91
C TRP A 72 -9.18 -14.65 2.26
N LEU A 73 -8.45 -15.17 3.24
CA LEU A 73 -7.10 -14.72 3.58
C LEU A 73 -6.13 -15.00 2.43
N ILE A 74 -6.18 -16.20 1.85
CA ILE A 74 -5.39 -16.56 0.68
C ILE A 74 -5.70 -15.60 -0.48
N LEU A 75 -6.99 -15.40 -0.80
CA LEU A 75 -7.38 -14.50 -1.88
C LEU A 75 -6.92 -13.06 -1.64
N SER A 76 -7.13 -12.55 -0.42
CA SER A 76 -6.67 -11.21 -0.05
C SER A 76 -5.15 -11.07 -0.14
N GLY A 77 -4.39 -12.05 0.37
CA GLY A 77 -2.93 -12.09 0.31
C GLY A 77 -2.42 -12.14 -1.13
N LEU A 78 -2.97 -13.03 -1.96
CA LEU A 78 -2.63 -13.13 -3.37
C LEU A 78 -2.88 -11.81 -4.12
N LEU A 79 -3.99 -11.13 -3.86
CA LEU A 79 -4.31 -9.87 -4.51
C LEU A 79 -3.45 -8.70 -3.99
N MET A 80 -3.42 -8.47 -2.66
CA MET A 80 -2.77 -7.31 -2.07
C MET A 80 -1.24 -7.41 -2.06
N GLN A 81 -0.69 -8.60 -1.98
CA GLN A 81 0.76 -8.80 -1.87
C GLN A 81 1.31 -9.47 -3.11
N GLY A 82 0.69 -10.55 -3.58
CA GLY A 82 1.14 -11.29 -4.76
C GLY A 82 1.00 -10.47 -6.05
N VAL A 83 -0.22 -10.25 -6.50
CA VAL A 83 -0.51 -9.56 -7.77
C VAL A 83 0.01 -8.13 -7.77
N PHE A 84 -0.23 -7.39 -6.66
CA PHE A 84 0.26 -6.02 -6.54
C PHE A 84 1.79 -5.95 -6.63
N SER A 85 2.50 -6.70 -5.80
CA SER A 85 3.97 -6.60 -5.78
C SER A 85 4.59 -7.15 -7.06
N ALA A 86 4.12 -8.30 -7.55
CA ALA A 86 4.63 -8.88 -8.79
C ALA A 86 4.43 -7.93 -9.97
N GLY A 87 3.21 -7.39 -10.15
CA GLY A 87 2.92 -6.48 -11.24
C GLY A 87 3.73 -5.18 -11.17
N LEU A 88 3.83 -4.58 -9.97
CA LEU A 88 4.56 -3.31 -9.80
C LEU A 88 6.07 -3.49 -9.99
N PHE A 89 6.66 -4.51 -9.35
CA PHE A 89 8.11 -4.74 -9.43
C PHE A 89 8.52 -5.14 -10.85
N TYR A 90 7.72 -5.96 -11.52
CA TYR A 90 7.99 -6.34 -12.89
C TYR A 90 7.81 -5.17 -13.87
N ALA A 91 6.82 -4.30 -13.67
CA ALA A 91 6.68 -3.08 -14.47
C ALA A 91 7.93 -2.18 -14.38
N VAL A 92 8.48 -2.00 -13.17
CA VAL A 92 9.72 -1.23 -12.95
C VAL A 92 10.91 -1.93 -13.58
N TYR A 93 11.01 -3.25 -13.46
CA TYR A 93 12.07 -4.05 -14.09
C TYR A 93 12.06 -3.93 -15.63
N LEU A 94 10.88 -3.86 -16.23
CA LEU A 94 10.70 -3.62 -17.67
C LEU A 94 10.97 -2.16 -18.10
N GLY A 95 11.48 -1.32 -17.21
CA GLY A 95 11.90 0.05 -17.50
C GLY A 95 10.83 1.12 -17.25
N MET A 96 9.70 0.80 -16.58
CA MET A 96 8.74 1.83 -16.17
C MET A 96 9.38 2.81 -15.21
N LYS A 97 9.23 4.11 -15.50
CA LYS A 97 9.73 5.15 -14.59
C LYS A 97 8.96 5.14 -13.28
N PRO A 98 9.64 5.32 -12.13
CA PRO A 98 8.99 5.36 -10.82
C PRO A 98 7.85 6.38 -10.72
N ALA A 99 7.99 7.54 -11.38
CA ALA A 99 6.95 8.57 -11.41
C ALA A 99 5.66 8.08 -12.09
N VAL A 100 5.76 7.34 -13.20
CA VAL A 100 4.59 6.80 -13.91
C VAL A 100 3.92 5.70 -13.09
N SER A 101 4.69 4.81 -12.47
CA SER A 101 4.14 3.78 -11.58
C SER A 101 3.45 4.40 -10.35
N ALA A 102 4.04 5.45 -9.76
CA ALA A 102 3.43 6.17 -8.64
C ALA A 102 2.11 6.82 -9.04
N LEU A 103 2.03 7.42 -10.24
CA LEU A 103 0.79 8.02 -10.75
C LEU A 103 -0.31 6.97 -10.95
N ILE A 104 0.01 5.81 -11.55
CA ILE A 104 -0.96 4.72 -11.74
C ILE A 104 -1.47 4.23 -10.38
N ILE A 105 -0.60 3.98 -9.43
CA ILE A 105 -0.99 3.53 -8.08
C ILE A 105 -1.74 4.62 -7.30
N ALA A 106 -1.48 5.90 -7.57
CA ALA A 106 -2.24 7.00 -6.97
C ALA A 106 -3.73 7.03 -7.38
N LEU A 107 -4.14 6.28 -8.39
CA LEU A 107 -5.56 6.08 -8.72
C LEU A 107 -6.25 5.08 -7.78
N GLN A 108 -5.49 4.31 -6.98
CA GLN A 108 -6.01 3.30 -6.07
C GLN A 108 -7.10 3.83 -5.11
N PRO A 109 -6.95 5.00 -4.45
CA PRO A 109 -8.00 5.50 -3.56
C PRO A 109 -9.31 5.84 -4.27
N LEU A 110 -9.24 6.35 -5.51
CA LEU A 110 -10.44 6.57 -6.33
C LEU A 110 -11.12 5.24 -6.67
N LEU A 111 -10.35 4.28 -7.15
CA LEU A 111 -10.84 2.96 -7.52
C LEU A 111 -11.49 2.22 -6.33
N VAL A 112 -10.81 2.21 -5.18
CA VAL A 112 -11.36 1.61 -3.94
C VAL A 112 -12.62 2.33 -3.51
N THR A 113 -12.69 3.65 -3.59
CA THR A 113 -13.88 4.42 -3.18
C THR A 113 -15.09 4.09 -4.06
N VAL A 114 -14.91 4.01 -5.39
CA VAL A 114 -15.96 3.61 -6.31
C VAL A 114 -16.41 2.17 -6.02
N LEU A 115 -15.47 1.24 -5.95
CA LEU A 115 -15.76 -0.18 -5.73
C LEU A 115 -16.35 -0.45 -4.33
N ALA A 116 -15.94 0.27 -3.29
CA ALA A 116 -16.49 0.15 -1.94
C ALA A 116 -17.96 0.57 -1.89
N GLY A 117 -18.36 1.55 -2.69
CA GLY A 117 -19.78 1.93 -2.84
C GLY A 117 -20.64 0.76 -3.32
N PHE A 118 -20.15 0.00 -4.31
CA PHE A 118 -20.87 -1.16 -4.86
C PHE A 118 -20.73 -2.42 -4.00
N TYR A 119 -19.48 -2.74 -3.58
CA TYR A 119 -19.17 -4.03 -2.96
C TYR A 119 -19.41 -4.05 -1.44
N LEU A 120 -19.19 -2.93 -0.75
CA LEU A 120 -19.33 -2.77 0.69
C LEU A 120 -20.55 -1.93 1.09
N SER A 121 -21.28 -1.37 0.11
CA SER A 121 -22.41 -0.43 0.34
C SER A 121 -21.97 0.80 1.17
N GLU A 122 -20.71 1.23 1.03
CA GLU A 122 -20.21 2.42 1.72
C GLU A 122 -20.82 3.69 1.12
N LYS A 123 -21.34 4.58 1.97
CA LYS A 123 -21.81 5.91 1.54
C LYS A 123 -20.61 6.85 1.42
N VAL A 124 -20.31 7.26 0.19
CA VAL A 124 -19.22 8.20 -0.08
C VAL A 124 -19.76 9.63 -0.07
N THR A 125 -19.26 10.45 0.83
CA THR A 125 -19.66 11.86 0.93
C THR A 125 -19.00 12.72 -0.15
N THR A 126 -19.65 13.83 -0.53
CA THR A 126 -19.06 14.83 -1.46
C THR A 126 -17.71 15.35 -0.95
N GLN A 127 -17.58 15.54 0.36
CA GLN A 127 -16.33 15.95 0.98
C GLN A 127 -15.20 14.93 0.72
N ARG A 128 -15.51 13.62 0.80
CA ARG A 128 -14.52 12.56 0.50
C ARG A 128 -14.10 12.60 -0.96
N TRP A 129 -15.04 12.82 -1.90
CA TRP A 129 -14.70 13.02 -3.31
C TRP A 129 -13.77 14.20 -3.55
N LEU A 130 -14.05 15.36 -2.89
CA LEU A 130 -13.18 16.54 -2.98
C LEU A 130 -11.77 16.24 -2.46
N GLY A 131 -11.65 15.56 -1.31
CA GLY A 131 -10.36 15.14 -0.76
C GLY A 131 -9.59 14.20 -1.69
N LEU A 132 -10.27 13.23 -2.31
CA LEU A 132 -9.65 12.31 -3.27
C LEU A 132 -9.15 13.03 -4.53
N LEU A 133 -9.93 13.95 -5.08
CA LEU A 133 -9.51 14.76 -6.25
C LEU A 133 -8.32 15.65 -5.92
N LEU A 134 -8.30 16.30 -4.75
CA LEU A 134 -7.14 17.06 -4.28
C LEU A 134 -5.92 16.16 -4.12
N GLY A 135 -6.08 14.95 -3.57
CA GLY A 135 -5.00 13.97 -3.44
C GLY A 135 -4.37 13.60 -4.78
N VAL A 136 -5.20 13.30 -5.80
CA VAL A 136 -4.72 13.03 -7.17
C VAL A 136 -3.98 14.24 -7.75
N LEU A 137 -4.55 15.44 -7.64
CA LEU A 137 -3.91 16.66 -8.14
C LEU A 137 -2.53 16.87 -7.50
N GLY A 138 -2.43 16.69 -6.18
CA GLY A 138 -1.15 16.80 -5.48
C GLY A 138 -0.12 15.77 -5.96
N VAL A 139 -0.53 14.50 -6.16
CA VAL A 139 0.37 13.45 -6.70
C VAL A 139 0.80 13.78 -8.13
N VAL A 140 -0.10 14.24 -8.99
CA VAL A 140 0.24 14.68 -10.37
C VAL A 140 1.31 15.76 -10.34
N LEU A 141 1.20 16.76 -9.46
CA LEU A 141 2.20 17.81 -9.33
C LEU A 141 3.57 17.27 -8.90
N VAL A 142 3.61 16.31 -7.95
CA VAL A 142 4.86 15.70 -7.49
C VAL A 142 5.55 14.87 -8.57
N VAL A 143 4.81 14.25 -9.47
CA VAL A 143 5.37 13.32 -10.47
C VAL A 143 5.47 13.93 -11.87
N ILE A 144 4.97 15.15 -12.09
CA ILE A 144 4.84 15.74 -13.43
C ILE A 144 6.16 15.81 -14.20
N ASP A 145 7.25 16.14 -13.50
CA ASP A 145 8.58 16.23 -14.10
C ASP A 145 9.13 14.85 -14.52
N GLY A 146 8.62 13.77 -13.91
CA GLY A 146 8.97 12.39 -14.24
C GLY A 146 8.11 11.74 -15.32
N LEU A 147 7.04 12.40 -15.78
CA LEU A 147 6.06 11.87 -16.76
C LEU A 147 6.57 11.88 -18.22
N THR A 148 7.82 11.54 -18.44
CA THR A 148 8.33 11.37 -19.81
C THR A 148 7.86 10.00 -20.35
N THR A 149 7.57 9.92 -21.65
CA THR A 149 7.09 8.71 -22.30
C THR A 149 8.17 7.68 -22.60
N GLU A 150 9.45 8.07 -22.53
CA GLU A 150 10.58 7.17 -22.73
C GLU A 150 10.63 6.06 -21.67
N GLY A 151 10.81 4.83 -22.12
CA GLY A 151 10.86 3.63 -21.29
C GLY A 151 9.49 3.04 -20.92
N ASN A 152 8.38 3.71 -21.26
CA ASN A 152 7.04 3.18 -21.03
C ASN A 152 6.50 2.46 -22.28
N ASN A 153 6.01 1.23 -22.10
CA ASN A 153 5.38 0.43 -23.14
C ASN A 153 4.08 -0.21 -22.61
N TRP A 154 3.30 -0.80 -23.50
CA TRP A 154 2.03 -1.39 -23.13
C TRP A 154 2.13 -2.52 -22.12
N ILE A 155 3.24 -3.27 -22.11
CA ILE A 155 3.43 -4.40 -21.21
C ILE A 155 3.61 -3.89 -19.77
N ASN A 156 4.55 -2.94 -19.56
CA ASN A 156 4.81 -2.43 -18.22
C ASN A 156 3.62 -1.60 -17.66
N ILE A 157 2.90 -0.85 -18.53
CA ILE A 157 1.66 -0.17 -18.13
C ILE A 157 0.60 -1.19 -17.72
N SER A 158 0.41 -2.28 -18.48
CA SER A 158 -0.53 -3.35 -18.13
C SER A 158 -0.18 -4.01 -16.81
N CYS A 159 1.10 -4.27 -16.54
CA CYS A 159 1.56 -4.82 -15.26
C CYS A 159 1.23 -3.88 -14.09
N ALA A 160 1.43 -2.57 -14.24
CA ALA A 160 1.09 -1.59 -13.21
C ALA A 160 -0.43 -1.46 -12.99
N VAL A 161 -1.24 -1.55 -14.06
CA VAL A 161 -2.72 -1.58 -13.95
C VAL A 161 -3.20 -2.85 -13.26
N ILE A 162 -2.61 -4.01 -13.57
CA ILE A 162 -2.91 -5.27 -12.87
C ILE A 162 -2.54 -5.15 -11.39
N ALA A 163 -1.40 -4.55 -11.08
CA ALA A 163 -0.99 -4.27 -9.69
C ALA A 163 -2.03 -3.38 -8.97
N LEU A 164 -2.46 -2.30 -9.60
CA LEU A 164 -3.50 -1.40 -9.07
C LEU A 164 -4.81 -2.15 -8.78
N LEU A 165 -5.27 -2.99 -9.71
CA LEU A 165 -6.47 -3.80 -9.54
C LEU A 165 -6.29 -4.81 -8.40
N GLY A 166 -5.15 -5.50 -8.34
CA GLY A 166 -4.81 -6.43 -7.26
C GLY A 166 -4.90 -5.78 -5.89
N LEU A 167 -4.21 -4.63 -5.71
CA LEU A 167 -4.23 -3.89 -4.45
C LEU A 167 -5.64 -3.43 -4.07
N SER A 168 -6.38 -2.88 -5.03
CA SER A 168 -7.72 -2.32 -4.78
C SER A 168 -8.75 -3.41 -4.43
N LEU A 169 -8.80 -4.47 -5.22
CA LEU A 169 -9.72 -5.59 -4.98
C LEU A 169 -9.34 -6.35 -3.70
N GLY A 170 -8.06 -6.59 -3.49
CA GLY A 170 -7.56 -7.25 -2.29
C GLY A 170 -7.91 -6.48 -1.01
N GLN A 171 -7.81 -5.15 -1.03
CA GLN A 171 -8.22 -4.31 0.11
C GLN A 171 -9.73 -4.41 0.40
N LEU A 172 -10.57 -4.52 -0.62
CA LEU A 172 -12.00 -4.72 -0.44
C LEU A 172 -12.33 -6.11 0.12
N VAL A 173 -11.67 -7.15 -0.39
CA VAL A 173 -11.77 -8.52 0.15
C VAL A 173 -11.33 -8.55 1.61
N GLN A 174 -10.18 -7.94 1.92
CA GLN A 174 -9.66 -7.80 3.27
C GLN A 174 -10.69 -7.14 4.20
N LYS A 175 -11.27 -6.02 3.78
CA LYS A 175 -12.28 -5.30 4.58
C LYS A 175 -13.53 -6.12 4.80
N LYS A 176 -14.02 -6.82 3.79
CA LYS A 176 -15.32 -7.52 3.84
C LYS A 176 -15.24 -8.86 4.57
N HIS A 177 -14.17 -9.62 4.35
CA HIS A 177 -14.11 -11.04 4.74
C HIS A 177 -13.02 -11.38 5.76
N CYS A 178 -12.07 -10.46 5.99
CA CYS A 178 -10.91 -10.71 6.84
C CYS A 178 -10.77 -9.68 7.98
N SER A 179 -11.81 -8.87 8.27
CA SER A 179 -11.75 -7.83 9.31
C SER A 179 -11.47 -8.38 10.71
N ASP A 180 -11.90 -9.61 11.00
CA ASP A 180 -11.79 -10.22 12.33
C ASP A 180 -10.57 -11.13 12.45
N MET A 181 -9.67 -11.13 11.45
CA MET A 181 -8.50 -11.99 11.47
C MET A 181 -7.53 -11.64 12.60
N ASN A 182 -6.89 -12.65 13.18
CA ASN A 182 -5.69 -12.44 13.95
C ASN A 182 -4.56 -11.94 13.04
N LEU A 183 -3.92 -10.84 13.41
CA LEU A 183 -2.93 -10.17 12.55
C LEU A 183 -1.69 -11.03 12.27
N ILE A 184 -1.31 -11.89 13.21
CA ILE A 184 -0.10 -12.71 13.11
C ILE A 184 -0.40 -13.95 12.25
N SER A 185 -1.35 -14.79 12.68
CA SER A 185 -1.68 -16.02 11.95
C SER A 185 -2.34 -15.75 10.60
N GLY A 186 -3.25 -14.77 10.53
CA GLY A 186 -3.87 -14.33 9.28
C GLY A 186 -2.85 -13.71 8.33
N GLY A 187 -1.95 -12.86 8.84
CA GLY A 187 -0.85 -12.29 8.08
C GLY A 187 0.11 -13.36 7.54
N ALA A 188 0.42 -14.39 8.34
CA ALA A 188 1.21 -15.53 7.88
C ALA A 188 0.56 -16.25 6.68
N VAL A 189 -0.74 -16.54 6.76
CA VAL A 189 -1.48 -17.19 5.66
C VAL A 189 -1.43 -16.33 4.40
N GLN A 190 -1.65 -15.01 4.53
CA GLN A 190 -1.64 -14.08 3.39
C GLN A 190 -0.27 -14.00 2.72
N VAL A 191 0.80 -13.86 3.50
CA VAL A 191 2.17 -13.78 2.96
C VAL A 191 2.58 -15.11 2.33
N LEU A 192 2.37 -16.24 3.01
CA LEU A 192 2.76 -17.56 2.53
C LEU A 192 2.01 -18.00 1.27
N SER A 193 0.75 -17.56 1.12
CA SER A 193 -0.04 -17.83 -0.09
C SER A 193 0.58 -17.26 -1.37
N THR A 194 1.44 -16.24 -1.26
CA THR A 194 2.12 -15.63 -2.41
C THR A 194 3.33 -16.43 -2.90
N ILE A 195 3.87 -17.33 -2.07
CA ILE A 195 5.09 -18.08 -2.39
C ILE A 195 4.93 -18.98 -3.61
N PRO A 196 3.87 -19.86 -3.72
CA PRO A 196 3.74 -20.74 -4.87
C PRO A 196 3.67 -20.02 -6.22
N PRO A 197 2.83 -18.99 -6.41
CA PRO A 197 2.81 -18.28 -7.68
C PRO A 197 4.10 -17.49 -7.95
N LEU A 198 4.77 -16.92 -6.95
CA LEU A 198 6.04 -16.23 -7.14
C LEU A 198 7.18 -17.19 -7.49
N LEU A 199 7.20 -18.37 -6.90
CA LEU A 199 8.15 -19.42 -7.27
C LEU A 199 7.95 -19.84 -8.74
N LEU A 200 6.70 -19.99 -9.18
CA LEU A 200 6.38 -20.30 -10.57
C LEU A 200 6.82 -19.17 -11.51
N LEU A 201 6.54 -17.91 -11.16
CA LEU A 201 6.92 -16.76 -11.96
C LEU A 201 8.45 -16.61 -12.05
N SER A 202 9.16 -16.74 -10.94
CA SER A 202 10.63 -16.72 -10.92
C SER A 202 11.20 -17.83 -11.79
N TRP A 203 10.68 -19.05 -11.70
CA TRP A 203 11.13 -20.18 -12.50
C TRP A 203 10.87 -20.02 -14.01
N LEU A 204 9.75 -19.38 -14.40
CA LEU A 204 9.36 -19.22 -15.81
C LEU A 204 10.03 -18.02 -16.49
N PHE A 205 10.29 -16.94 -15.77
CA PHE A 205 10.65 -15.64 -16.34
C PHE A 205 12.01 -15.11 -15.89
N GLU A 206 12.65 -15.73 -14.89
CA GLU A 206 13.88 -15.24 -14.30
C GLU A 206 14.95 -16.36 -14.26
N SER A 207 16.20 -15.94 -14.15
CA SER A 207 17.32 -16.87 -13.92
C SER A 207 17.40 -17.37 -12.48
N GLY A 208 16.71 -16.69 -11.55
CA GLY A 208 16.83 -16.88 -10.11
C GLY A 208 18.12 -16.32 -9.53
N GLU A 209 18.80 -15.47 -10.29
CA GLU A 209 20.09 -14.89 -9.88
C GLU A 209 19.90 -13.92 -8.71
N LEU A 210 20.74 -14.08 -7.69
CA LEU A 210 20.75 -13.26 -6.49
C LEU A 210 22.20 -13.00 -6.08
N ILE A 211 22.62 -11.76 -6.24
CA ILE A 211 23.98 -11.33 -5.91
C ILE A 211 24.00 -10.87 -4.46
N TRP A 212 24.57 -11.68 -3.58
CA TRP A 212 24.63 -11.35 -2.15
C TRP A 212 25.52 -10.11 -1.90
N HIS A 213 24.89 -9.06 -1.41
CA HIS A 213 25.50 -7.80 -1.01
C HIS A 213 24.85 -7.30 0.27
N LEU A 214 25.56 -6.52 1.08
CA LEU A 214 25.02 -5.99 2.34
C LEU A 214 23.74 -5.16 2.12
N GLU A 215 23.72 -4.37 1.05
CA GLU A 215 22.54 -3.55 0.70
C GLU A 215 21.33 -4.40 0.35
N LEU A 216 21.52 -5.53 -0.35
CA LEU A 216 20.45 -6.49 -0.60
C LEU A 216 19.90 -7.06 0.70
N ALA A 217 20.79 -7.49 1.62
CA ALA A 217 20.38 -8.07 2.90
C ALA A 217 19.60 -7.06 3.75
N ILE A 218 20.06 -5.81 3.84
CA ILE A 218 19.39 -4.72 4.55
C ILE A 218 18.03 -4.42 3.91
N SER A 219 17.99 -4.29 2.58
CA SER A 219 16.76 -4.06 1.83
C SER A 219 15.76 -5.19 2.05
N MET A 220 16.19 -6.44 1.93
CA MET A 220 15.33 -7.61 2.09
C MET A 220 14.75 -7.70 3.52
N LEU A 221 15.59 -7.48 4.54
CA LEU A 221 15.16 -7.47 5.94
C LEU A 221 14.17 -6.35 6.21
N TRP A 222 14.46 -5.12 5.73
CA TRP A 222 13.54 -3.99 5.86
C TRP A 222 12.21 -4.23 5.15
N MET A 223 12.25 -4.75 3.93
CA MET A 223 11.04 -5.06 3.16
C MET A 223 10.23 -6.20 3.78
N ALA A 224 10.87 -7.20 4.38
CA ALA A 224 10.17 -8.30 5.06
C ALA A 224 9.58 -7.84 6.39
N VAL A 225 10.38 -7.23 7.27
CA VAL A 225 9.95 -6.88 8.63
C VAL A 225 9.20 -5.54 8.64
N GLY A 226 9.79 -4.49 8.08
CA GLY A 226 9.19 -3.15 8.09
C GLY A 226 7.92 -3.11 7.24
N VAL A 227 8.02 -3.51 5.98
CA VAL A 227 6.92 -3.34 5.03
C VAL A 227 5.92 -4.49 5.10
N SER A 228 6.36 -5.77 4.92
CA SER A 228 5.43 -6.90 4.84
C SER A 228 4.81 -7.29 6.19
N ILE A 229 5.47 -7.05 7.31
CA ILE A 229 4.90 -7.30 8.64
C ILE A 229 4.38 -5.99 9.24
N GLY A 230 5.22 -4.98 9.39
CA GLY A 230 4.89 -3.74 10.09
C GLY A 230 3.82 -2.92 9.38
N ALA A 231 4.09 -2.44 8.16
CA ALA A 231 3.16 -1.58 7.45
C ALA A 231 1.83 -2.29 7.13
N LEU A 232 1.87 -3.57 6.70
CA LEU A 232 0.63 -4.30 6.44
C LEU A 232 -0.19 -4.55 7.71
N SER A 233 0.45 -4.82 8.85
CA SER A 233 -0.27 -4.90 10.13
C SER A 233 -0.97 -3.59 10.46
N LEU A 234 -0.31 -2.43 10.25
CA LEU A 234 -0.93 -1.12 10.43
C LEU A 234 -2.11 -0.91 9.45
N LEU A 235 -1.95 -1.32 8.19
CA LEU A 235 -3.03 -1.27 7.19
C LEU A 235 -4.23 -2.10 7.62
N TYR A 236 -4.02 -3.32 8.09
CA TYR A 236 -5.10 -4.20 8.54
C TYR A 236 -5.81 -3.65 9.77
N ILE A 237 -5.07 -3.09 10.74
CA ILE A 237 -5.66 -2.40 11.90
C ILE A 237 -6.53 -1.22 11.43
N MET A 238 -6.04 -0.41 10.49
CA MET A 238 -6.82 0.69 9.95
C MET A 238 -8.09 0.20 9.24
N LEU A 239 -8.02 -0.89 8.46
CA LEU A 239 -9.17 -1.49 7.78
C LEU A 239 -10.18 -2.10 8.75
N GLN A 240 -9.75 -2.62 9.88
CA GLN A 240 -10.67 -3.08 10.94
C GLN A 240 -11.48 -1.93 11.55
N GLN A 241 -10.85 -0.78 11.73
CA GLN A 241 -11.43 0.36 12.45
C GLN A 241 -12.16 1.37 11.56
N ASN A 242 -11.83 1.45 10.27
CA ASN A 242 -12.30 2.48 9.36
C ASN A 242 -12.90 1.89 8.08
N SER A 243 -13.60 2.72 7.29
CA SER A 243 -14.08 2.32 5.97
C SER A 243 -12.93 2.11 4.98
N ALA A 244 -13.13 1.25 3.97
CA ALA A 244 -12.11 0.97 2.97
C ALA A 244 -11.67 2.24 2.21
N SER A 245 -12.64 3.10 1.89
CA SER A 245 -12.38 4.37 1.19
C SER A 245 -11.61 5.39 2.05
N GLN A 246 -11.79 5.38 3.39
CA GLN A 246 -10.99 6.23 4.28
C GLN A 246 -9.55 5.75 4.36
N VAL A 247 -9.34 4.44 4.52
CA VAL A 247 -8.00 3.86 4.56
C VAL A 247 -7.29 4.06 3.23
N ALA A 248 -7.99 3.88 2.11
CA ALA A 248 -7.43 4.09 0.79
C ALA A 248 -6.88 5.53 0.61
N SER A 249 -7.57 6.56 1.11
CA SER A 249 -7.10 7.95 0.98
C SER A 249 -5.73 8.20 1.63
N VAL A 250 -5.33 7.39 2.62
CA VAL A 250 -4.01 7.50 3.28
C VAL A 250 -2.87 7.16 2.32
N PHE A 251 -3.13 6.34 1.29
CA PHE A 251 -2.13 5.96 0.30
C PHE A 251 -1.60 7.15 -0.52
N TYR A 252 -2.34 8.25 -0.62
CA TYR A 252 -1.82 9.48 -1.23
C TYR A 252 -0.60 10.05 -0.52
N GLY A 253 -0.42 9.77 0.78
CA GLY A 253 0.77 10.16 1.53
C GLY A 253 2.04 9.37 1.13
N ILE A 254 1.89 8.20 0.50
CA ILE A 254 3.01 7.30 0.19
C ILE A 254 4.04 7.95 -0.74
N PRO A 255 3.67 8.59 -1.87
CA PRO A 255 4.64 9.28 -2.72
C PRO A 255 5.41 10.39 -1.98
N VAL A 256 4.73 11.11 -1.09
CA VAL A 256 5.36 12.14 -0.25
C VAL A 256 6.41 11.51 0.68
N ALA A 257 6.05 10.45 1.38
CA ALA A 257 6.97 9.74 2.27
C ALA A 257 8.15 9.11 1.49
N ALA A 258 7.86 8.52 0.32
CA ALA A 258 8.91 7.95 -0.54
C ALA A 258 9.92 9.01 -0.97
N ALA A 259 9.47 10.20 -1.39
CA ALA A 259 10.33 11.31 -1.76
C ALA A 259 11.18 11.82 -0.57
N LEU A 260 10.55 11.98 0.60
CA LEU A 260 11.25 12.41 1.82
C LEU A 260 12.31 11.41 2.29
N VAL A 261 12.07 10.09 2.14
CA VAL A 261 13.05 9.06 2.48
C VAL A 261 14.14 8.95 1.41
N ALA A 262 13.80 9.13 0.14
CA ALA A 262 14.76 9.10 -0.97
C ALA A 262 15.75 10.29 -0.94
N TRP A 263 15.33 11.43 -0.44
CA TRP A 263 16.14 12.65 -0.39
C TRP A 263 17.51 12.41 0.27
N PRO A 264 17.63 12.01 1.55
CA PRO A 264 18.95 11.82 2.18
C PRO A 264 19.72 10.61 1.65
N LEU A 265 19.07 9.66 1.00
CA LEU A 265 19.69 8.41 0.51
C LEU A 265 20.21 8.49 -0.93
N PHE A 266 19.61 9.37 -1.74
CA PHE A 266 19.93 9.51 -3.16
C PHE A 266 20.21 10.96 -3.58
N ASP A 267 20.38 11.89 -2.62
CA ASP A 267 20.60 13.34 -2.85
C ASP A 267 19.51 13.98 -3.75
N GLN A 268 18.29 13.43 -3.74
CA GLN A 268 17.16 13.92 -4.52
C GLN A 268 16.43 15.00 -3.74
N ILE A 269 16.90 16.26 -3.82
CA ILE A 269 16.31 17.40 -3.11
C ILE A 269 14.94 17.73 -3.73
N PRO A 270 13.83 17.69 -2.95
CA PRO A 270 12.52 18.10 -3.44
C PRO A 270 12.49 19.54 -3.92
N THR A 271 11.92 19.78 -5.07
CA THR A 271 11.74 21.11 -5.68
C THR A 271 10.63 21.91 -4.98
N ALA A 272 10.49 23.19 -5.30
CA ALA A 272 9.38 24.01 -4.82
C ALA A 272 8.01 23.44 -5.29
N VAL A 273 7.96 22.85 -6.49
CA VAL A 273 6.75 22.19 -7.04
C VAL A 273 6.41 20.95 -6.22
N ASP A 274 7.41 20.15 -5.84
CA ASP A 274 7.19 18.97 -4.97
C ASP A 274 6.62 19.39 -3.61
N TRP A 275 7.17 20.39 -2.95
CA TRP A 275 6.65 20.91 -1.68
C TRP A 275 5.21 21.42 -1.78
N PHE A 276 4.87 22.08 -2.90
CA PHE A 276 3.49 22.50 -3.15
C PHE A 276 2.56 21.32 -3.37
N GLY A 277 2.98 20.32 -4.17
CA GLY A 277 2.26 19.08 -4.38
C GLY A 277 2.05 18.30 -3.07
N PHE A 278 3.09 18.17 -2.23
CA PHE A 278 2.98 17.54 -0.90
C PHE A 278 1.93 18.23 -0.01
N SER A 279 1.90 19.55 -0.01
CA SER A 279 0.92 20.33 0.76
C SER A 279 -0.51 20.03 0.29
N ILE A 280 -0.74 19.92 -1.02
CA ILE A 280 -2.05 19.60 -1.60
C ILE A 280 -2.44 18.14 -1.26
N VAL A 281 -1.50 17.19 -1.30
CA VAL A 281 -1.73 15.79 -0.89
C VAL A 281 -2.19 15.73 0.57
N VAL A 282 -1.45 16.39 1.47
CA VAL A 282 -1.78 16.41 2.91
C VAL A 282 -3.16 17.03 3.14
N LEU A 283 -3.47 18.13 2.45
CA LEU A 283 -4.78 18.76 2.50
C LEU A 283 -5.88 17.80 2.00
N GLY A 284 -5.66 17.12 0.88
CA GLY A 284 -6.59 16.15 0.30
C GLY A 284 -6.89 15.00 1.25
N VAL A 285 -5.86 14.40 1.86
CA VAL A 285 -6.01 13.34 2.87
C VAL A 285 -6.77 13.86 4.10
N TRP A 286 -6.45 15.07 4.56
CA TRP A 286 -7.14 15.69 5.69
C TRP A 286 -8.63 15.93 5.37
N VAL A 287 -8.96 16.51 4.21
CA VAL A 287 -10.34 16.74 3.76
C VAL A 287 -11.10 15.42 3.64
N ALA A 288 -10.51 14.38 3.02
CA ALA A 288 -11.17 13.09 2.84
C ALA A 288 -11.49 12.39 4.16
N ASN A 289 -10.69 12.63 5.22
CA ASN A 289 -10.83 11.98 6.53
C ASN A 289 -11.46 12.87 7.61
N SER A 290 -11.63 14.17 7.36
CA SER A 290 -12.27 15.05 8.32
C SER A 290 -13.77 14.77 8.44
N THR A 291 -14.28 14.80 9.67
CA THR A 291 -15.70 14.55 9.97
C THR A 291 -16.54 15.84 9.90
N PHE A 292 -16.17 16.81 9.07
CA PHE A 292 -16.96 18.02 8.89
C PHE A 292 -18.30 17.66 8.23
N SER A 293 -19.33 17.49 9.05
CA SER A 293 -20.73 17.43 8.59
C SER A 293 -21.13 18.84 8.14
N PHE A 294 -21.08 19.09 6.86
CA PHE A 294 -21.77 20.23 6.28
C PHE A 294 -23.29 19.94 6.35
N LYS A 295 -23.89 20.12 7.52
CA LYS A 295 -25.35 20.26 7.62
C LYS A 295 -25.68 21.57 6.94
N ALA A 296 -26.03 21.52 5.66
CA ALA A 296 -26.78 22.58 5.04
C ALA A 296 -28.07 22.72 5.87
N ARG A 297 -28.13 23.76 6.70
CA ARG A 297 -29.41 24.22 7.29
C ARG A 297 -30.21 24.77 6.13
N LEU A 298 -31.06 23.94 5.53
CA LEU A 298 -32.17 24.46 4.75
C LEU A 298 -33.06 25.23 5.76
N PRO A 299 -33.34 26.52 5.53
CA PRO A 299 -34.29 27.24 6.36
C PRO A 299 -35.65 26.55 6.21
N LEU A 300 -36.18 26.01 7.31
CA LEU A 300 -37.55 25.60 7.38
C LEU A 300 -38.38 26.85 7.17
N HIS A 301 -39.00 26.91 6.02
CA HIS A 301 -40.03 27.92 5.73
C HIS A 301 -41.26 27.54 6.59
N ASN A 302 -41.42 28.24 7.73
CA ASN A 302 -42.69 28.20 8.49
C ASN A 302 -43.75 28.90 7.65
N SER A 303 -44.73 28.14 7.26
CA SER A 303 -46.08 28.62 6.87
C SER A 303 -47.12 27.80 7.59
#